data_08a24753ad5fa1c048718b5c212ab95e
#
_entry.id   08a24753ad5fa1c048718b5c212ab95e
#
_cell.length_a   1.000
_cell.length_b   1.000
_cell.length_c   1.000
_cell.angle_alpha   90.00
_cell.angle_beta   90.00
_cell.angle_gamma   90.00
#
_symmetry.space_group_name_H-M   'P 1'
#
loop_
_entity.id
_entity.type
_entity.pdbx_description
1 polymer ?
#
loop_
_entity_poly.entity_id
_entity_poly.type
_entity_poly.pdbx_seq_one_letter_code
_entity_poly.pdbx_strand_id
1 'polypeptide(L)'
;MKKITKSNKNIFLKKILPLLLLLSLMFNPLEVSAEVAETEINGKFMNASSEFLRDLDFETWQLVAYKSPLFEDKLILRVIGYPGNLRIDHPTDLRVESGRKQWLLDDKTLLNVELANDGRQAAAEFDLDELIKNLDKNRPLRLSLSGVFSELPVPPFVVKEWRSIN
;
A
#
# COMPACT_ATOMS: atom_id res chain seq x y z
N MET A 1 2.65 66.87 -28.82
CA MET A 1 2.11 66.24 -27.62
C MET A 1 1.42 64.92 -28.03
N LYS A 2 2.04 63.77 -27.77
CA LYS A 2 1.47 62.44 -28.07
C LYS A 2 0.74 61.90 -26.82
N LYS A 3 -0.59 61.70 -26.90
CA LYS A 3 -1.40 61.01 -25.90
C LYS A 3 -1.08 59.51 -25.94
N ILE A 4 -0.50 59.00 -24.89
CA ILE A 4 -0.22 57.58 -24.70
C ILE A 4 -1.51 56.90 -24.24
N THR A 5 -2.00 55.99 -25.05
CA THR A 5 -3.22 55.19 -24.85
C THR A 5 -3.05 54.22 -23.67
N LYS A 6 -3.78 54.46 -22.59
CA LYS A 6 -3.83 53.70 -21.34
C LYS A 6 -4.79 52.49 -21.40
N SER A 7 -5.25 52.05 -22.60
CA SER A 7 -6.41 51.17 -22.74
C SER A 7 -6.12 49.67 -22.87
N ASN A 8 -4.89 49.21 -23.14
CA ASN A 8 -4.67 47.79 -23.47
C ASN A 8 -4.30 46.89 -22.31
N LYS A 9 -3.88 47.43 -21.17
CA LYS A 9 -3.47 46.57 -20.02
C LYS A 9 -4.64 45.87 -19.31
N ASN A 10 -5.81 46.51 -19.27
CA ASN A 10 -6.98 45.96 -18.55
C ASN A 10 -7.70 44.83 -19.31
N ILE A 11 -7.61 44.81 -20.64
CA ILE A 11 -8.22 43.77 -21.45
C ILE A 11 -7.37 42.46 -21.40
N PHE A 12 -6.06 42.63 -21.37
CA PHE A 12 -5.12 41.50 -21.25
C PHE A 12 -5.25 40.81 -19.90
N LEU A 13 -5.34 41.61 -18.81
CA LEU A 13 -5.49 41.10 -17.46
C LEU A 13 -6.84 40.36 -17.24
N LYS A 14 -7.94 40.86 -17.83
CA LYS A 14 -9.27 40.26 -17.74
C LYS A 14 -9.37 38.92 -18.47
N LYS A 15 -8.54 38.66 -19.50
CA LYS A 15 -8.52 37.41 -20.26
C LYS A 15 -7.55 36.38 -19.68
N ILE A 16 -6.48 36.82 -19.03
CA ILE A 16 -5.46 35.92 -18.44
C ILE A 16 -5.87 35.44 -17.06
N LEU A 17 -6.57 36.25 -16.26
CA LEU A 17 -7.01 35.88 -14.92
C LEU A 17 -7.89 34.62 -14.86
N PRO A 18 -8.92 34.44 -15.72
CA PRO A 18 -9.71 33.20 -15.73
C PRO A 18 -8.91 31.98 -16.22
N LEU A 19 -7.95 32.18 -17.14
CA LEU A 19 -7.10 31.11 -17.61
C LEU A 19 -6.12 30.64 -16.52
N LEU A 20 -5.56 31.54 -15.74
CA LEU A 20 -4.71 31.21 -14.59
C LEU A 20 -5.51 30.52 -13.47
N LEU A 21 -6.77 30.92 -13.26
CA LEU A 21 -7.66 30.26 -12.30
C LEU A 21 -8.02 28.82 -12.75
N LEU A 22 -8.26 28.63 -14.04
CA LEU A 22 -8.53 27.29 -14.59
C LEU A 22 -7.30 26.39 -14.50
N LEU A 23 -6.11 26.94 -14.73
CA LEU A 23 -4.85 26.22 -14.62
C LEU A 23 -4.55 25.82 -13.17
N SER A 24 -4.88 26.66 -12.18
CA SER A 24 -4.69 26.36 -10.76
C SER A 24 -5.58 25.21 -10.26
N LEU A 25 -6.75 25.01 -10.86
CA LEU A 25 -7.64 23.88 -10.56
C LEU A 25 -7.11 22.53 -11.08
N MET A 26 -6.23 22.55 -12.10
CA MET A 26 -5.60 21.34 -12.62
C MET A 26 -4.37 20.88 -11.81
N PHE A 27 -3.85 21.74 -10.95
CA PHE A 27 -2.69 21.44 -10.10
C PHE A 27 -3.04 21.14 -8.64
N ASN A 28 -4.32 20.87 -8.31
CA ASN A 28 -4.63 20.25 -7.02
C ASN A 28 -4.15 18.80 -7.09
N PRO A 29 -3.07 18.43 -6.38
CA PRO A 29 -2.73 17.03 -6.22
C PRO A 29 -3.94 16.40 -5.50
N LEU A 30 -4.61 15.46 -6.16
CA LEU A 30 -5.49 14.53 -5.48
C LEU A 30 -4.58 13.81 -4.49
N GLU A 31 -4.70 14.15 -3.21
CA GLU A 31 -4.10 13.33 -2.17
C GLU A 31 -4.81 11.98 -2.26
N VAL A 32 -4.14 11.03 -2.90
CA VAL A 32 -4.51 9.63 -2.78
C VAL A 32 -4.18 9.25 -1.35
N SER A 33 -5.15 9.43 -0.49
CA SER A 33 -5.13 8.90 0.88
C SER A 33 -5.65 7.49 0.75
N ALA A 34 -4.76 6.53 0.93
CA ALA A 34 -5.18 5.18 1.23
C ALA A 34 -5.81 5.20 2.62
N GLU A 35 -6.89 4.51 2.82
CA GLU A 35 -7.72 4.58 4.03
C GLU A 35 -7.82 3.20 4.66
N VAL A 36 -7.61 3.16 5.98
CA VAL A 36 -7.96 1.97 6.76
C VAL A 36 -9.47 1.85 6.75
N ALA A 37 -9.98 0.81 6.12
CA ALA A 37 -11.41 0.55 5.97
C ALA A 37 -11.83 -0.67 6.77
N GLU A 38 -13.12 -0.71 7.14
CA GLU A 38 -13.70 -1.91 7.70
C GLU A 38 -13.86 -2.95 6.58
N THR A 39 -13.14 -4.06 6.70
CA THR A 39 -13.06 -5.11 5.70
C THR A 39 -13.47 -6.45 6.31
N GLU A 40 -14.21 -7.24 5.55
CA GLU A 40 -14.55 -8.61 5.96
C GLU A 40 -13.35 -9.55 5.70
N ILE A 41 -12.82 -10.11 6.79
CA ILE A 41 -11.73 -11.08 6.75
C ILE A 41 -12.17 -12.30 7.55
N ASN A 42 -12.22 -13.47 6.88
CA ASN A 42 -12.66 -14.73 7.48
C ASN A 42 -14.04 -14.60 8.16
N GLY A 43 -15.01 -13.96 7.49
CA GLY A 43 -16.36 -13.77 7.99
C GLY A 43 -16.52 -12.75 9.14
N LYS A 44 -15.48 -11.96 9.45
CA LYS A 44 -15.50 -10.92 10.49
C LYS A 44 -15.12 -9.58 9.91
N PHE A 45 -15.86 -8.54 10.28
CA PHE A 45 -15.50 -7.16 9.95
C PHE A 45 -14.43 -6.65 10.91
N MET A 46 -13.35 -6.12 10.35
CA MET A 46 -12.24 -5.55 11.12
C MET A 46 -11.57 -4.42 10.35
N ASN A 47 -10.91 -3.52 11.08
CA ASN A 47 -10.11 -2.46 10.47
C ASN A 47 -8.91 -3.07 9.77
N ALA A 48 -8.79 -2.83 8.47
CA ALA A 48 -7.71 -3.31 7.64
C ALA A 48 -7.25 -2.23 6.64
N SER A 49 -5.96 -2.26 6.30
CA SER A 49 -5.42 -1.59 5.12
C SER A 49 -5.36 -2.61 4.00
N SER A 50 -5.88 -2.27 2.83
CA SER A 50 -5.91 -3.15 1.66
C SER A 50 -5.44 -2.41 0.42
N GLU A 51 -4.27 -2.80 -0.11
CA GLU A 51 -3.63 -2.13 -1.22
C GLU A 51 -3.25 -3.10 -2.33
N PHE A 52 -3.42 -2.66 -3.59
CA PHE A 52 -2.96 -3.37 -4.76
C PHE A 52 -1.65 -2.76 -5.25
N LEU A 53 -0.58 -3.54 -5.16
CA LEU A 53 0.75 -3.13 -5.58
C LEU A 53 1.26 -4.01 -6.73
N ARG A 54 2.22 -3.51 -7.49
CA ARG A 54 2.87 -4.26 -8.56
C ARG A 54 4.32 -4.53 -8.21
N ASP A 55 4.76 -5.76 -8.48
CA ASP A 55 6.16 -6.14 -8.42
C ASP A 55 6.95 -5.66 -9.65
N LEU A 56 8.23 -6.02 -9.73
CA LEU A 56 9.09 -5.64 -10.86
C LEU A 56 8.73 -6.36 -12.17
N ASP A 57 8.03 -7.48 -12.09
CA ASP A 57 7.55 -8.24 -13.25
C ASP A 57 6.14 -7.78 -13.69
N PHE A 58 5.64 -6.68 -13.10
CA PHE A 58 4.33 -6.07 -13.33
C PHE A 58 3.14 -6.92 -12.91
N GLU A 59 3.38 -7.99 -12.15
CA GLU A 59 2.29 -8.76 -11.54
C GLU A 59 1.66 -7.97 -10.39
N THR A 60 0.35 -8.15 -10.20
CA THR A 60 -0.41 -7.42 -9.19
C THR A 60 -0.63 -8.27 -7.96
N TRP A 61 -0.29 -7.71 -6.79
CA TRP A 61 -0.43 -8.31 -5.48
C TRP A 61 -1.36 -7.46 -4.62
N GLN A 62 -2.27 -8.11 -3.89
CA GLN A 62 -3.05 -7.45 -2.86
C GLN A 62 -2.35 -7.65 -1.52
N LEU A 63 -2.06 -6.56 -0.84
CA LEU A 63 -1.54 -6.56 0.53
C LEU A 63 -2.65 -6.14 1.48
N VAL A 64 -3.02 -7.02 2.41
CA VAL A 64 -4.03 -6.74 3.44
C VAL A 64 -3.38 -6.82 4.80
N ALA A 65 -3.27 -5.69 5.50
CA ALA A 65 -2.78 -5.65 6.87
C ALA A 65 -3.93 -5.48 7.86
N TYR A 66 -3.98 -6.28 8.90
CA TYR A 66 -5.06 -6.29 9.88
C TYR A 66 -4.60 -6.90 11.21
N LYS A 67 -5.31 -6.60 12.30
CA LYS A 67 -5.11 -7.28 13.59
C LYS A 67 -5.88 -8.58 13.61
N SER A 68 -5.18 -9.67 13.84
CA SER A 68 -5.75 -11.01 13.83
C SER A 68 -6.04 -11.53 15.23
N PRO A 69 -7.31 -11.79 15.55
CA PRO A 69 -7.68 -12.44 16.82
C PRO A 69 -7.09 -13.87 16.96
N LEU A 70 -6.74 -14.50 15.84
CA LEU A 70 -6.09 -15.83 15.86
C LEU A 70 -4.65 -15.76 16.38
N PHE A 71 -4.03 -14.57 16.34
CA PHE A 71 -2.65 -14.33 16.74
C PHE A 71 -2.54 -13.27 17.86
N GLU A 72 -3.46 -13.33 18.84
CA GLU A 72 -3.43 -12.41 20.01
C GLU A 72 -3.46 -10.93 19.62
N ASP A 73 -4.27 -10.57 18.62
CA ASP A 73 -4.40 -9.24 18.05
C ASP A 73 -3.08 -8.66 17.48
N LYS A 74 -2.15 -9.51 17.10
CA LYS A 74 -0.97 -9.09 16.36
C LYS A 74 -1.33 -8.57 14.97
N LEU A 75 -0.53 -7.63 14.50
CA LEU A 75 -0.64 -7.11 13.15
C LEU A 75 -0.11 -8.14 12.15
N ILE A 76 -0.99 -8.63 11.30
CA ILE A 76 -0.70 -9.63 10.26
C ILE A 76 -0.74 -8.95 8.89
N LEU A 77 0.20 -9.31 8.03
CA LEU A 77 0.18 -9.00 6.61
C LEU A 77 -0.25 -10.24 5.83
N ARG A 78 -1.37 -10.16 5.13
CA ARG A 78 -1.77 -11.16 4.14
C ARG A 78 -1.34 -10.67 2.76
N VAL A 79 -0.54 -11.45 2.07
CA VAL A 79 -0.12 -11.25 0.69
C VAL A 79 -0.96 -12.17 -0.19
N ILE A 80 -1.65 -11.61 -1.20
CA ILE A 80 -2.55 -12.35 -2.06
C ILE A 80 -2.14 -12.12 -3.52
N GLY A 81 -1.83 -13.19 -4.23
CA GLY A 81 -1.59 -13.20 -5.67
C GLY A 81 -2.86 -13.45 -6.47
N TYR A 82 -2.73 -13.40 -7.80
CA TYR A 82 -3.85 -13.66 -8.68
C TYR A 82 -4.24 -15.16 -8.67
N PRO A 83 -5.52 -15.51 -8.44
CA PRO A 83 -5.96 -16.90 -8.33
C PRO A 83 -5.67 -17.70 -9.61
N GLY A 84 -5.10 -18.89 -9.43
CA GLY A 84 -4.91 -19.88 -10.50
C GLY A 84 -3.60 -19.77 -11.29
N ASN A 85 -2.80 -18.71 -11.12
CA ASN A 85 -1.52 -18.56 -11.83
C ASN A 85 -0.31 -18.94 -10.99
N LEU A 86 -0.44 -18.91 -9.66
CA LEU A 86 0.66 -19.16 -8.75
C LEU A 86 0.17 -19.87 -7.49
N ARG A 87 1.02 -20.76 -6.97
CA ARG A 87 0.88 -21.36 -5.65
C ARG A 87 2.06 -20.94 -4.80
N ILE A 88 1.78 -20.49 -3.58
CA ILE A 88 2.81 -20.22 -2.58
C ILE A 88 3.01 -21.49 -1.77
N ASP A 89 4.23 -22.01 -1.77
CA ASP A 89 4.59 -23.15 -0.94
C ASP A 89 4.84 -22.70 0.50
N HIS A 90 4.33 -23.44 1.48
CA HIS A 90 4.47 -23.13 2.90
C HIS A 90 5.26 -24.23 3.64
N PRO A 91 6.08 -23.86 4.64
CA PRO A 91 6.35 -22.50 5.09
C PRO A 91 7.32 -21.76 4.18
N THR A 92 7.14 -20.42 4.07
CA THR A 92 8.06 -19.54 3.37
C THR A 92 8.22 -18.24 4.13
N ASP A 93 9.43 -17.68 4.19
CA ASP A 93 9.66 -16.43 4.91
C ASP A 93 9.57 -15.23 3.98
N LEU A 94 8.94 -14.14 4.45
CA LEU A 94 8.91 -12.87 3.75
C LEU A 94 10.10 -12.01 4.16
N ARG A 95 10.99 -11.72 3.22
CA ARG A 95 12.07 -10.76 3.42
C ARG A 95 11.55 -9.35 3.22
N VAL A 96 11.87 -8.46 4.16
CA VAL A 96 11.53 -7.03 4.08
C VAL A 96 12.79 -6.20 4.23
N GLU A 97 12.96 -5.22 3.35
CA GLU A 97 14.11 -4.31 3.35
C GLU A 97 13.66 -2.85 3.44
N SER A 98 14.39 -2.04 4.23
CA SER A 98 14.25 -0.59 4.27
C SER A 98 15.61 0.08 4.43
N GLY A 99 16.15 0.60 3.34
CA GLY A 99 17.51 1.14 3.30
C GLY A 99 18.55 0.06 3.60
N ARG A 100 19.18 0.11 4.78
CA ARG A 100 20.19 -0.88 5.23
C ARG A 100 19.65 -1.88 6.26
N LYS A 101 18.40 -1.71 6.68
CA LYS A 101 17.76 -2.64 7.63
C LYS A 101 17.06 -3.75 6.83
N GLN A 102 17.11 -4.95 7.37
CA GLN A 102 16.42 -6.13 6.84
C GLN A 102 15.71 -6.86 7.96
N TRP A 103 14.57 -7.45 7.62
CA TRP A 103 13.78 -8.32 8.50
C TRP A 103 13.39 -9.57 7.74
N LEU A 104 13.24 -10.65 8.44
CA LEU A 104 12.67 -11.89 7.95
C LEU A 104 11.41 -12.17 8.77
N LEU A 105 10.27 -12.18 8.10
CA LEU A 105 8.98 -12.36 8.76
C LEU A 105 8.54 -13.81 8.60
N ASP A 106 8.20 -14.44 9.72
CA ASP A 106 7.76 -15.84 9.75
C ASP A 106 6.41 -16.03 9.07
N ASP A 107 6.29 -17.10 8.29
CA ASP A 107 5.03 -17.55 7.71
C ASP A 107 4.09 -18.10 8.78
N LYS A 108 2.91 -17.49 8.88
CA LYS A 108 1.83 -17.90 9.79
C LYS A 108 0.66 -18.59 9.06
N THR A 109 0.76 -18.79 7.75
CA THR A 109 -0.33 -19.28 6.90
C THR A 109 -0.87 -20.64 7.36
N LEU A 110 0.02 -21.55 7.73
CA LEU A 110 -0.39 -22.90 8.18
C LEU A 110 -1.15 -22.91 9.51
N LEU A 111 -1.06 -21.82 10.30
CA LEU A 111 -1.84 -21.66 11.53
C LEU A 111 -3.25 -21.14 11.27
N ASN A 112 -3.50 -20.59 10.08
CA ASN A 112 -4.82 -20.17 9.63
C ASN A 112 -5.47 -21.32 8.86
N VAL A 113 -6.36 -22.06 9.51
CA VAL A 113 -6.98 -23.28 8.96
C VAL A 113 -7.74 -23.01 7.64
N GLU A 114 -8.32 -21.83 7.49
CA GLU A 114 -9.06 -21.45 6.28
C GLU A 114 -8.11 -21.31 5.09
N LEU A 115 -6.99 -20.61 5.27
CA LEU A 115 -5.97 -20.47 4.24
C LEU A 115 -5.22 -21.76 3.98
N ALA A 116 -4.87 -22.51 5.04
CA ALA A 116 -4.15 -23.77 4.91
C ALA A 116 -4.93 -24.81 4.09
N ASN A 117 -6.26 -24.80 4.18
CA ASN A 117 -7.15 -25.73 3.46
C ASN A 117 -7.55 -25.24 2.07
N ASP A 118 -7.40 -23.96 1.74
CA ASP A 118 -7.73 -23.45 0.42
C ASP A 118 -6.52 -23.51 -0.53
N GLY A 119 -6.31 -24.68 -1.12
CA GLY A 119 -5.23 -24.90 -2.09
C GLY A 119 -5.36 -24.14 -3.42
N ARG A 120 -6.37 -23.26 -3.58
CA ARG A 120 -6.58 -22.43 -4.77
C ARG A 120 -6.07 -21.00 -4.60
N GLN A 121 -5.82 -20.57 -3.36
CA GLN A 121 -5.38 -19.21 -3.10
C GLN A 121 -3.85 -19.13 -3.09
N ALA A 122 -3.31 -18.25 -3.94
CA ALA A 122 -1.93 -17.80 -3.83
C ALA A 122 -1.87 -16.74 -2.70
N ALA A 123 -2.01 -17.18 -1.44
CA ALA A 123 -2.04 -16.29 -0.28
C ALA A 123 -1.08 -16.79 0.81
N ALA A 124 -0.43 -15.85 1.49
CA ALA A 124 0.42 -16.11 2.65
C ALA A 124 0.23 -15.03 3.72
N GLU A 125 0.37 -15.42 4.98
CA GLU A 125 0.26 -14.54 6.16
C GLU A 125 1.57 -14.44 6.91
N PHE A 126 1.94 -13.22 7.31
CA PHE A 126 3.19 -12.90 7.98
C PHE A 126 2.97 -12.00 9.19
N ASP A 127 3.74 -12.21 10.26
CA ASP A 127 3.71 -11.36 11.46
C ASP A 127 4.44 -10.03 11.20
N LEU A 128 3.71 -8.91 11.17
CA LEU A 128 4.25 -7.56 10.96
C LEU A 128 4.66 -6.84 12.25
N ASP A 129 4.29 -7.34 13.41
CA ASP A 129 4.39 -6.61 14.67
C ASP A 129 5.81 -6.11 14.97
N GLU A 130 6.81 -6.99 14.83
CA GLU A 130 8.20 -6.62 15.10
C GLU A 130 8.74 -5.61 14.07
N LEU A 131 8.37 -5.77 12.80
CA LEU A 131 8.76 -4.84 11.75
C LEU A 131 8.25 -3.43 12.07
N ILE A 132 6.95 -3.31 12.38
CA ILE A 132 6.31 -2.01 12.63
C ILE A 132 6.88 -1.35 13.90
N LYS A 133 7.18 -2.12 14.96
CA LYS A 133 7.83 -1.62 16.18
C LYS A 133 9.25 -1.11 15.93
N ASN A 134 9.98 -1.74 15.00
CA ASN A 134 11.37 -1.40 14.68
C ASN A 134 11.52 -0.32 13.60
N LEU A 135 10.41 0.13 12.99
CA LEU A 135 10.42 1.22 12.02
C LEU A 135 10.27 2.57 12.72
N ASP A 136 11.30 3.39 12.70
CA ASP A 136 11.29 4.74 13.30
C ASP A 136 10.37 5.71 12.55
N LYS A 137 10.20 5.51 11.23
CA LYS A 137 9.47 6.41 10.31
C LYS A 137 8.75 5.61 9.23
N ASN A 138 7.76 6.24 8.61
CA ASN A 138 7.11 5.69 7.42
C ASN A 138 8.07 5.78 6.23
N ARG A 139 8.87 4.74 6.02
CA ARG A 139 9.83 4.62 4.91
C ARG A 139 9.31 3.64 3.87
N PRO A 140 9.74 3.78 2.60
CA PRO A 140 9.44 2.75 1.62
C PRO A 140 10.07 1.42 2.06
N LEU A 141 9.33 0.34 1.82
CA LEU A 141 9.81 -1.03 2.02
C LEU A 141 9.93 -1.73 0.68
N ARG A 142 10.76 -2.77 0.63
CA ARG A 142 10.82 -3.73 -0.46
C ARG A 142 10.58 -5.10 0.12
N LEU A 143 9.57 -5.78 -0.39
CA LEU A 143 9.25 -7.14 -0.02
C LEU A 143 9.83 -8.08 -1.06
N SER A 144 10.33 -9.24 -0.63
CA SER A 144 10.68 -10.33 -1.53
C SER A 144 10.22 -11.66 -0.92
N LEU A 145 9.63 -12.49 -1.76
CA LEU A 145 9.11 -13.81 -1.38
C LEU A 145 9.70 -14.83 -2.34
N SER A 146 10.48 -15.76 -1.80
CA SER A 146 11.26 -16.70 -2.60
C SER A 146 10.36 -17.56 -3.50
N GLY A 147 10.71 -17.62 -4.79
CA GLY A 147 9.94 -18.35 -5.79
C GLY A 147 8.62 -17.69 -6.22
N VAL A 148 8.30 -16.49 -5.69
CA VAL A 148 7.04 -15.79 -5.94
C VAL A 148 7.29 -14.44 -6.58
N PHE A 149 7.96 -13.53 -5.90
CA PHE A 149 8.40 -12.25 -6.46
C PHE A 149 9.78 -11.84 -5.90
N SER A 150 10.58 -11.22 -6.73
CA SER A 150 11.93 -10.78 -6.37
C SER A 150 11.90 -9.46 -5.59
N GLU A 151 11.04 -8.53 -5.98
CA GLU A 151 10.85 -7.25 -5.31
C GLU A 151 9.43 -6.72 -5.53
N LEU A 152 8.74 -6.43 -4.42
CA LEU A 152 7.46 -5.74 -4.39
C LEU A 152 7.64 -4.44 -3.59
N PRO A 153 7.67 -3.27 -4.27
CA PRO A 153 7.87 -2.00 -3.60
C PRO A 153 6.61 -1.56 -2.84
N VAL A 154 6.77 -1.25 -1.55
CA VAL A 154 5.70 -0.73 -0.67
C VAL A 154 5.94 0.75 -0.39
N PRO A 155 5.04 1.63 -0.84
CA PRO A 155 5.15 3.07 -0.64
C PRO A 155 5.03 3.47 0.85
N PRO A 156 5.59 4.63 1.26
CA PRO A 156 5.52 5.11 2.63
C PRO A 156 4.11 5.34 3.17
N PHE A 157 3.14 5.64 2.32
CA PHE A 157 1.75 5.84 2.73
C PHE A 157 1.11 4.52 3.21
N VAL A 158 1.39 3.39 2.55
CA VAL A 158 0.93 2.06 2.98
C VAL A 158 1.52 1.70 4.35
N VAL A 159 2.82 1.97 4.55
CA VAL A 159 3.47 1.77 5.87
C VAL A 159 2.82 2.64 6.96
N LYS A 160 2.42 3.88 6.61
CA LYS A 160 1.69 4.77 7.52
C LYS A 160 0.35 4.16 7.95
N GLU A 161 -0.38 3.57 7.02
CA GLU A 161 -1.64 2.90 7.31
C GLU A 161 -1.46 1.70 8.23
N TRP A 162 -0.51 0.81 7.91
CA TRP A 162 -0.21 -0.33 8.76
C TRP A 162 0.06 0.08 10.21
N ARG A 163 0.72 1.21 10.40
CA ARG A 163 0.99 1.78 11.75
C ARG A 163 -0.24 2.42 12.40
N SER A 164 -1.27 2.72 11.65
CA SER A 164 -2.52 3.32 12.17
C SER A 164 -3.59 2.29 12.54
N ILE A 165 -3.41 1.02 12.19
CA ILE A 165 -4.30 -0.07 12.56
C ILE A 165 -4.19 -0.33 14.07
N ASN A 166 -5.25 -0.03 14.82
CA ASN A 166 -5.35 -0.16 16.29
C ASN A 166 -6.25 -1.31 16.68
#